data_a823e186cfb14f751b67202addeff374
#
_entry.id   a823e186cfb14f751b67202addeff374
#
_cell.length_a   1.000
_cell.length_b   1.000
_cell.length_c   1.000
_cell.angle_alpha   90.00
_cell.angle_beta   90.00
_cell.angle_gamma   90.00
#
_symmetry.space_group_name_H-M   'P 1'
#
loop_
_entity.id
_entity.type
_entity.pdbx_description
1 polymer ?
#
loop_
_entity_poly.entity_id
_entity_poly.type
_entity_poly.pdbx_seq_one_letter_code
_entity_poly.pdbx_strand_id
1 'polypeptide(L)'
;LNAQDRSQARRDFGFTDETELIVGISRLVPRKGFDTAIRAVAKLKSTRPNLVLAIAGSGRDRERLEKLARELDAPVTFLGRVAHDDLPKLYGCADIYTMLCRNRWAGLEQEGFGIVFVEAAACGIPQIAGSSGGAAEAVSHGETGFVVEQSDDVEQVARYMETLLNDPELRQRMGVASRERAVNEFSYEMLAERLGNVFGVWS
;
A
#
# COMPACT_ATOMS: atom_id res chain seq x y z
N LEU A 1 7.10 -9.62 -10.71
CA LEU A 1 7.49 -11.02 -10.48
C LEU A 1 6.66 -11.92 -11.38
N ASN A 2 7.27 -12.98 -11.94
CA ASN A 2 6.50 -14.08 -12.52
C ASN A 2 5.83 -14.91 -11.40
N ALA A 3 4.95 -15.86 -11.75
CA ALA A 3 4.21 -16.63 -10.76
C ALA A 3 5.11 -17.44 -9.81
N GLN A 4 6.21 -18.02 -10.31
CA GLN A 4 7.15 -18.80 -9.51
C GLN A 4 7.94 -17.92 -8.53
N ASP A 5 8.41 -16.75 -8.99
CA ASP A 5 9.11 -15.77 -8.15
C ASP A 5 8.19 -15.21 -7.07
N ARG A 6 6.90 -14.99 -7.41
CA ARG A 6 5.88 -14.51 -6.46
C ARG A 6 5.62 -15.54 -5.36
N SER A 7 5.46 -16.81 -5.72
CA SER A 7 5.28 -17.90 -4.73
C SER A 7 6.51 -18.05 -3.83
N GLN A 8 7.73 -17.92 -4.39
CA GLN A 8 8.94 -17.97 -3.57
C GLN A 8 9.02 -16.77 -2.62
N ALA A 9 8.75 -15.54 -3.10
CA ALA A 9 8.73 -14.35 -2.25
C ALA A 9 7.70 -14.48 -1.12
N ARG A 10 6.52 -15.05 -1.37
CA ARG A 10 5.52 -15.32 -0.32
C ARG A 10 6.08 -16.24 0.76
N ARG A 11 6.70 -17.34 0.38
CA ARG A 11 7.35 -18.28 1.33
C ARG A 11 8.45 -17.62 2.14
N ASP A 12 9.27 -16.78 1.51
CA ASP A 12 10.37 -16.06 2.18
C ASP A 12 9.86 -15.13 3.29
N PHE A 13 8.65 -14.58 3.13
CA PHE A 13 7.97 -13.76 4.16
C PHE A 13 7.00 -14.55 5.06
N GLY A 14 6.92 -15.87 4.92
CA GLY A 14 6.08 -16.74 5.75
C GLY A 14 4.62 -16.83 5.33
N PHE A 15 4.31 -16.52 4.06
CA PHE A 15 2.96 -16.61 3.50
C PHE A 15 2.84 -17.79 2.52
N THR A 16 1.61 -18.24 2.29
CA THR A 16 1.29 -19.28 1.30
C THR A 16 0.72 -18.66 0.01
N ASP A 17 0.55 -19.49 -1.02
CA ASP A 17 -0.05 -19.04 -2.28
C ASP A 17 -1.55 -18.75 -2.14
N GLU A 18 -2.23 -19.36 -1.15
CA GLU A 18 -3.63 -19.13 -0.83
C GLU A 18 -3.86 -17.89 0.03
N THR A 19 -2.81 -17.27 0.56
CA THR A 19 -2.93 -16.04 1.36
C THR A 19 -3.46 -14.90 0.51
N GLU A 20 -4.54 -14.27 0.94
CA GLU A 20 -5.00 -12.98 0.43
C GLU A 20 -4.16 -11.89 1.12
N LEU A 21 -3.09 -11.44 0.46
CA LEU A 21 -2.03 -10.65 1.08
C LEU A 21 -2.19 -9.15 0.81
N ILE A 22 -2.52 -8.40 1.84
CA ILE A 22 -2.46 -6.93 1.83
C ILE A 22 -1.17 -6.49 2.50
N VAL A 23 -0.40 -5.62 1.86
CA VAL A 23 0.89 -5.14 2.37
C VAL A 23 0.82 -3.65 2.66
N GLY A 24 1.36 -3.25 3.81
CA GLY A 24 1.60 -1.85 4.15
C GLY A 24 3.06 -1.65 4.56
N ILE A 25 3.76 -0.74 3.88
CA ILE A 25 5.19 -0.49 4.12
C ILE A 25 5.38 1.00 4.42
N SER A 26 5.77 1.34 5.66
CA SER A 26 6.10 2.72 6.02
C SER A 26 6.69 2.81 7.42
N ARG A 27 7.09 4.03 7.83
CA ARG A 27 7.32 4.33 9.23
C ARG A 27 6.02 4.18 10.02
N LEU A 28 6.06 3.49 11.16
CA LEU A 28 4.89 3.31 12.01
C LEU A 28 4.66 4.56 12.86
N VAL A 29 3.89 5.48 12.31
CA VAL A 29 3.44 6.72 12.96
C VAL A 29 1.95 6.94 12.70
N PRO A 30 1.20 7.62 13.61
CA PRO A 30 -0.27 7.68 13.53
C PRO A 30 -0.84 8.23 12.23
N ARG A 31 -0.13 9.15 11.53
CA ARG A 31 -0.60 9.70 10.27
C ARG A 31 -0.64 8.71 9.11
N LYS A 32 0.03 7.56 9.24
CA LYS A 32 0.06 6.52 8.18
C LYS A 32 -1.19 5.64 8.14
N GLY A 33 -2.07 5.75 9.13
CA GLY A 33 -3.40 5.16 9.11
C GLY A 33 -3.45 3.63 9.20
N PHE A 34 -2.40 2.97 9.70
CA PHE A 34 -2.41 1.52 9.87
C PHE A 34 -3.49 1.02 10.85
N ASP A 35 -3.91 1.85 11.80
CA ASP A 35 -5.03 1.54 12.69
C ASP A 35 -6.35 1.35 11.92
N THR A 36 -6.63 2.16 10.90
CA THR A 36 -7.79 1.98 10.03
C THR A 36 -7.67 0.69 9.20
N ALA A 37 -6.50 0.40 8.64
CA ALA A 37 -6.26 -0.85 7.90
C ALA A 37 -6.47 -2.09 8.79
N ILE A 38 -5.96 -2.08 10.04
CA ILE A 38 -6.14 -3.15 11.02
C ILE A 38 -7.63 -3.37 11.33
N ARG A 39 -8.40 -2.30 11.53
CA ARG A 39 -9.85 -2.39 11.77
C ARG A 39 -10.60 -2.94 10.56
N ALA A 40 -10.19 -2.55 9.34
CA ALA A 40 -10.81 -3.03 8.11
C ALA A 40 -10.59 -4.54 7.93
N VAL A 41 -9.36 -5.05 8.09
CA VAL A 41 -9.11 -6.50 7.97
C VAL A 41 -9.75 -7.30 9.12
N ALA A 42 -9.87 -6.71 10.31
CA ALA A 42 -10.59 -7.34 11.43
C ALA A 42 -12.07 -7.55 11.10
N LYS A 43 -12.70 -6.66 10.34
CA LYS A 43 -14.09 -6.83 9.87
C LYS A 43 -14.24 -7.94 8.85
N LEU A 44 -13.24 -8.13 8.00
CA LEU A 44 -13.27 -9.09 6.91
C LEU A 44 -12.87 -10.51 7.34
N LYS A 45 -12.25 -10.69 8.49
CA LYS A 45 -11.66 -11.97 8.92
C LYS A 45 -12.65 -13.14 8.97
N SER A 46 -13.91 -12.90 9.31
CA SER A 46 -14.92 -13.97 9.41
C SER A 46 -15.34 -14.53 8.05
N THR A 47 -15.28 -13.71 7.00
CA THR A 47 -15.62 -14.09 5.63
C THR A 47 -14.39 -14.47 4.78
N ARG A 48 -13.19 -14.11 5.26
CA ARG A 48 -11.91 -14.31 4.56
C ARG A 48 -10.85 -14.91 5.49
N PRO A 49 -10.89 -16.23 5.71
CA PRO A 49 -9.99 -16.89 6.66
C PRO A 49 -8.51 -16.83 6.23
N ASN A 50 -8.23 -16.64 4.94
CA ASN A 50 -6.87 -16.56 4.40
C ASN A 50 -6.34 -15.10 4.28
N LEU A 51 -7.11 -14.12 4.72
CA LEU A 51 -6.71 -12.71 4.68
C LEU A 51 -5.59 -12.42 5.68
N VAL A 52 -4.55 -11.74 5.22
CA VAL A 52 -3.46 -11.25 6.06
C VAL A 52 -3.10 -9.82 5.67
N LEU A 53 -3.00 -8.95 6.66
CA LEU A 53 -2.36 -7.64 6.53
C LEU A 53 -0.92 -7.72 7.04
N ALA A 54 0.05 -7.67 6.15
CA ALA A 54 1.46 -7.62 6.50
C ALA A 54 1.92 -6.16 6.61
N ILE A 55 2.41 -5.78 7.79
CA ILE A 55 2.91 -4.42 8.05
C ILE A 55 4.42 -4.44 8.21
N ALA A 56 5.13 -3.82 7.26
CA ALA A 56 6.57 -3.67 7.30
C ALA A 56 6.97 -2.24 7.70
N GLY A 57 7.98 -2.15 8.55
CA GLY A 57 8.53 -0.90 9.03
C GLY A 57 8.70 -0.86 10.55
N SER A 58 9.13 0.30 11.04
CA SER A 58 9.31 0.55 12.47
C SER A 58 8.87 1.97 12.81
N GLY A 59 8.57 2.22 14.09
CA GLY A 59 8.19 3.55 14.55
C GLY A 59 7.50 3.53 15.91
N ARG A 60 7.29 4.73 16.45
CA ARG A 60 6.73 4.94 17.79
C ARG A 60 5.30 4.42 17.99
N ASP A 61 4.58 4.13 16.90
CA ASP A 61 3.19 3.68 16.93
C ASP A 61 3.06 2.15 16.97
N ARG A 62 4.16 1.40 16.89
CA ARG A 62 4.16 -0.06 16.78
C ARG A 62 3.39 -0.74 17.92
N GLU A 63 3.72 -0.41 19.15
CA GLU A 63 3.08 -1.05 20.33
C GLU A 63 1.56 -0.83 20.36
N ARG A 64 1.10 0.39 20.00
CA ARG A 64 -0.32 0.72 19.90
C ARG A 64 -1.02 -0.11 18.81
N LEU A 65 -0.37 -0.26 17.65
CA LEU A 65 -0.91 -1.03 16.52
C LEU A 65 -0.96 -2.53 16.84
N GLU A 66 0.08 -3.09 17.47
CA GLU A 66 0.10 -4.48 17.90
C GLU A 66 -0.97 -4.76 18.98
N LYS A 67 -1.15 -3.84 19.93
CA LYS A 67 -2.22 -3.92 20.91
C LYS A 67 -3.59 -3.92 20.24
N LEU A 68 -3.83 -2.99 19.31
CA LEU A 68 -5.08 -2.90 18.55
C LEU A 68 -5.35 -4.20 17.77
N ALA A 69 -4.35 -4.75 17.10
CA ALA A 69 -4.48 -5.99 16.34
C ALA A 69 -4.89 -7.16 17.25
N ARG A 70 -4.27 -7.29 18.44
CA ARG A 70 -4.64 -8.31 19.43
C ARG A 70 -6.06 -8.12 19.99
N GLU A 71 -6.44 -6.89 20.35
CA GLU A 71 -7.79 -6.59 20.87
C GLU A 71 -8.90 -6.92 19.90
N LEU A 72 -8.64 -6.74 18.59
CA LEU A 72 -9.59 -7.04 17.53
C LEU A 72 -9.46 -8.47 16.98
N ASP A 73 -8.47 -9.23 17.45
CA ASP A 73 -8.08 -10.51 16.86
C ASP A 73 -7.96 -10.38 15.33
N ALA A 74 -7.30 -9.31 14.87
CA ALA A 74 -7.14 -8.98 13.47
C ALA A 74 -6.03 -9.83 12.83
N PRO A 75 -6.19 -10.29 11.57
CA PRO A 75 -5.20 -11.09 10.86
C PRO A 75 -4.02 -10.21 10.39
N VAL A 76 -3.14 -9.84 11.31
CA VAL A 76 -2.01 -8.93 11.05
C VAL A 76 -0.69 -9.59 11.38
N THR A 77 0.26 -9.46 10.46
CA THR A 77 1.67 -9.85 10.67
C THR A 77 2.56 -8.60 10.62
N PHE A 78 3.30 -8.35 11.71
CA PHE A 78 4.26 -7.25 11.78
C PHE A 78 5.66 -7.77 11.39
N LEU A 79 6.12 -7.44 10.19
CA LEU A 79 7.40 -7.90 9.65
C LEU A 79 8.62 -7.16 10.20
N GLY A 80 8.41 -6.01 10.88
CA GLY A 80 9.52 -5.16 11.29
C GLY A 80 10.19 -4.46 10.11
N ARG A 81 11.48 -4.14 10.23
CA ARG A 81 12.24 -3.55 9.12
C ARG A 81 12.59 -4.63 8.11
N VAL A 82 12.24 -4.38 6.86
CA VAL A 82 12.64 -5.21 5.70
C VAL A 82 13.84 -4.54 5.04
N ALA A 83 14.81 -5.33 4.62
CA ALA A 83 15.98 -4.83 3.90
C ALA A 83 15.57 -4.18 2.58
N HIS A 84 16.29 -3.14 2.15
CA HIS A 84 15.94 -2.40 0.94
C HIS A 84 15.87 -3.31 -0.29
N ASP A 85 16.81 -4.24 -0.42
CA ASP A 85 16.89 -5.19 -1.54
C ASP A 85 15.74 -6.21 -1.56
N ASP A 86 15.05 -6.42 -0.43
CA ASP A 86 13.89 -7.31 -0.32
C ASP A 86 12.54 -6.59 -0.49
N LEU A 87 12.52 -5.25 -0.47
CA LEU A 87 11.28 -4.47 -0.66
C LEU A 87 10.58 -4.79 -1.98
N PRO A 88 11.26 -4.90 -3.16
CA PRO A 88 10.59 -5.25 -4.40
C PRO A 88 9.91 -6.62 -4.36
N LYS A 89 10.49 -7.60 -3.63
CA LYS A 89 9.87 -8.92 -3.43
C LYS A 89 8.62 -8.80 -2.57
N LEU A 90 8.68 -8.02 -1.47
CA LEU A 90 7.53 -7.82 -0.58
C LEU A 90 6.38 -7.10 -1.29
N TYR A 91 6.66 -6.04 -2.07
CA TYR A 91 5.63 -5.42 -2.91
C TYR A 91 5.08 -6.43 -3.93
N GLY A 92 5.95 -7.06 -4.71
CA GLY A 92 5.55 -7.92 -5.83
C GLY A 92 4.80 -9.20 -5.42
N CYS A 93 4.88 -9.63 -4.17
CA CYS A 93 4.13 -10.78 -3.68
C CYS A 93 2.75 -10.42 -3.11
N ALA A 94 2.43 -9.14 -2.94
CA ALA A 94 1.14 -8.67 -2.44
C ALA A 94 0.02 -8.81 -3.48
N ASP A 95 -1.23 -8.84 -3.01
CA ASP A 95 -2.43 -8.64 -3.81
C ASP A 95 -2.85 -7.18 -3.85
N ILE A 96 -2.65 -6.47 -2.73
CA ILE A 96 -3.02 -5.07 -2.54
C ILE A 96 -1.94 -4.39 -1.70
N TYR A 97 -1.60 -3.16 -2.06
CA TYR A 97 -0.83 -2.27 -1.19
C TYR A 97 -1.76 -1.27 -0.50
N THR A 98 -1.55 -0.99 0.80
CA THR A 98 -2.36 0.01 1.52
C THR A 98 -1.53 0.89 2.45
N MET A 99 -1.81 2.17 2.43
CA MET A 99 -1.38 3.15 3.43
C MET A 99 -2.40 4.30 3.49
N LEU A 100 -3.14 4.36 4.59
CA LEU A 100 -4.28 5.27 4.75
C LEU A 100 -3.84 6.60 5.38
N CYS A 101 -2.96 7.30 4.68
CA CYS A 101 -2.43 8.57 5.14
C CYS A 101 -3.53 9.59 5.43
N ARG A 102 -3.42 10.26 6.57
CA ARG A 102 -4.36 11.29 7.03
C ARG A 102 -3.63 12.57 7.41
N ASN A 103 -4.30 13.70 7.22
CA ASN A 103 -3.84 14.96 7.74
C ASN A 103 -4.05 15.01 9.26
N ARG A 104 -3.11 15.60 9.99
CA ARG A 104 -3.18 15.82 11.43
C ARG A 104 -2.85 17.27 11.74
N TRP A 105 -3.34 17.72 12.91
CA TRP A 105 -3.09 19.07 13.40
C TRP A 105 -3.40 20.15 12.36
N ALA A 106 -4.64 20.12 11.84
CA ALA A 106 -5.13 21.08 10.82
C ALA A 106 -4.23 21.18 9.57
N GLY A 107 -3.60 20.06 9.15
CA GLY A 107 -2.76 20.00 7.95
C GLY A 107 -1.27 20.26 8.20
N LEU A 108 -0.85 20.53 9.43
CA LEU A 108 0.58 20.71 9.75
C LEU A 108 1.39 19.41 9.60
N GLU A 109 0.74 18.25 9.77
CA GLU A 109 1.34 16.94 9.51
C GLU A 109 0.55 16.24 8.39
N GLN A 110 1.13 16.17 7.21
CA GLN A 110 0.54 15.49 6.05
C GLN A 110 1.59 14.64 5.32
N GLU A 111 1.14 13.78 4.40
CA GLU A 111 2.03 13.01 3.55
C GLU A 111 2.71 13.94 2.54
N GLY A 112 4.01 13.75 2.33
CA GLY A 112 4.73 14.45 1.28
C GLY A 112 4.27 14.01 -0.10
N PHE A 113 5.04 13.12 -0.73
CA PHE A 113 4.68 12.54 -2.03
C PHE A 113 4.21 11.08 -1.89
N GLY A 114 4.70 10.37 -0.87
CA GLY A 114 4.36 8.96 -0.68
C GLY A 114 5.05 8.04 -1.67
N ILE A 115 6.39 8.10 -1.75
CA ILE A 115 7.21 7.30 -2.67
C ILE A 115 6.88 5.79 -2.63
N VAL A 116 6.45 5.28 -1.48
CA VAL A 116 6.02 3.88 -1.29
C VAL A 116 4.83 3.49 -2.19
N PHE A 117 3.98 4.44 -2.58
CA PHE A 117 2.93 4.19 -3.58
C PHE A 117 3.53 3.99 -4.98
N VAL A 118 4.54 4.79 -5.33
CA VAL A 118 5.22 4.63 -6.62
C VAL A 118 6.01 3.31 -6.65
N GLU A 119 6.63 2.91 -5.55
CA GLU A 119 7.30 1.61 -5.42
C GLU A 119 6.32 0.44 -5.60
N ALA A 120 5.15 0.48 -4.95
CA ALA A 120 4.09 -0.52 -5.12
C ALA A 120 3.56 -0.53 -6.57
N ALA A 121 3.34 0.65 -7.15
CA ALA A 121 2.92 0.82 -8.54
C ALA A 121 3.94 0.23 -9.52
N ALA A 122 5.23 0.49 -9.33
CA ALA A 122 6.31 -0.08 -10.15
C ALA A 122 6.34 -1.61 -10.09
N CYS A 123 5.88 -2.21 -8.99
CA CYS A 123 5.69 -3.65 -8.86
C CYS A 123 4.38 -4.18 -9.46
N GLY A 124 3.52 -3.30 -9.99
CA GLY A 124 2.25 -3.66 -10.61
C GLY A 124 1.17 -4.04 -9.59
N ILE A 125 1.17 -3.45 -8.41
CA ILE A 125 0.22 -3.76 -7.33
C ILE A 125 -0.81 -2.64 -7.21
N PRO A 126 -2.13 -2.96 -7.25
CA PRO A 126 -3.17 -1.98 -7.02
C PRO A 126 -3.15 -1.47 -5.58
N GLN A 127 -3.61 -0.24 -5.38
CA GLN A 127 -3.37 0.48 -4.13
C GLN A 127 -4.66 0.98 -3.50
N ILE A 128 -4.68 1.02 -2.16
CA ILE A 128 -5.70 1.75 -1.40
C ILE A 128 -4.98 2.83 -0.57
N ALA A 129 -5.19 4.08 -0.94
CA ALA A 129 -4.53 5.24 -0.35
C ALA A 129 -5.51 6.13 0.42
N GLY A 130 -5.04 6.75 1.49
CA GLY A 130 -5.76 7.87 2.11
C GLY A 130 -5.47 9.19 1.39
N SER A 131 -6.41 10.14 1.43
CA SER A 131 -6.38 11.42 0.73
C SER A 131 -5.51 12.50 1.41
N SER A 132 -4.32 12.15 1.89
CA SER A 132 -3.42 13.11 2.56
C SER A 132 -2.25 13.50 1.66
N GLY A 133 -2.12 14.79 1.38
CA GLY A 133 -1.00 15.33 0.61
C GLY A 133 -0.82 14.64 -0.74
N GLY A 134 0.42 14.40 -1.15
CA GLY A 134 0.77 13.75 -2.41
C GLY A 134 0.35 12.28 -2.55
N ALA A 135 -0.17 11.63 -1.49
CA ALA A 135 -0.68 10.27 -1.60
C ALA A 135 -1.86 10.17 -2.59
N ALA A 136 -2.74 11.19 -2.62
CA ALA A 136 -3.84 11.27 -3.57
C ALA A 136 -3.36 11.52 -5.02
N GLU A 137 -2.17 12.09 -5.20
CA GLU A 137 -1.56 12.29 -6.52
C GLU A 137 -0.88 11.02 -7.04
N ALA A 138 -0.38 10.18 -6.13
CA ALA A 138 0.31 8.95 -6.48
C ALA A 138 -0.67 7.86 -6.97
N VAL A 139 -1.95 7.89 -6.56
CA VAL A 139 -2.97 6.89 -6.89
C VAL A 139 -4.11 7.53 -7.67
N SER A 140 -4.35 7.08 -8.90
CA SER A 140 -5.51 7.47 -9.72
C SER A 140 -6.72 6.65 -9.29
N HIS A 141 -7.73 7.33 -8.69
CA HIS A 141 -8.92 6.66 -8.17
C HIS A 141 -9.71 5.97 -9.28
N GLY A 142 -9.98 4.66 -9.12
CA GLY A 142 -10.70 3.83 -10.07
C GLY A 142 -9.85 3.31 -11.26
N GLU A 143 -8.61 3.78 -11.43
CA GLU A 143 -7.71 3.37 -12.50
C GLU A 143 -6.52 2.56 -11.98
N THR A 144 -5.76 3.10 -11.01
CA THR A 144 -4.59 2.44 -10.44
C THR A 144 -4.83 1.91 -9.04
N GLY A 145 -6.00 2.19 -8.47
CA GLY A 145 -6.40 1.80 -7.13
C GLY A 145 -7.56 2.65 -6.63
N PHE A 146 -7.71 2.73 -5.33
CA PHE A 146 -8.75 3.53 -4.68
C PHE A 146 -8.15 4.57 -3.73
N VAL A 147 -8.71 5.77 -3.73
CA VAL A 147 -8.41 6.83 -2.77
C VAL A 147 -9.58 6.95 -1.81
N VAL A 148 -9.30 6.89 -0.52
CA VAL A 148 -10.27 7.02 0.57
C VAL A 148 -10.24 8.45 1.07
N GLU A 149 -11.32 9.20 0.88
CA GLU A 149 -11.38 10.63 1.24
C GLU A 149 -11.26 10.84 2.75
N GLN A 150 -12.02 10.09 3.52
CA GLN A 150 -11.93 10.05 4.98
C GLN A 150 -11.09 8.85 5.38
N SER A 151 -9.79 9.04 5.55
CA SER A 151 -8.80 7.98 5.79
C SER A 151 -9.04 7.14 7.06
N ASP A 152 -10.03 7.49 7.89
CA ASP A 152 -10.50 6.76 9.05
C ASP A 152 -11.87 6.05 8.82
N ASP A 153 -12.44 6.16 7.62
CA ASP A 153 -13.63 5.39 7.22
C ASP A 153 -13.30 3.91 7.02
N VAL A 154 -13.38 3.15 8.10
CA VAL A 154 -13.11 1.70 8.13
C VAL A 154 -14.02 0.94 7.16
N GLU A 155 -15.29 1.36 7.00
CA GLU A 155 -16.25 0.71 6.13
C GLU A 155 -15.87 0.86 4.65
N GLN A 156 -15.49 2.06 4.25
CA GLN A 156 -15.04 2.33 2.88
C GLN A 156 -13.76 1.55 2.56
N VAL A 157 -12.80 1.53 3.50
CA VAL A 157 -11.56 0.77 3.34
C VAL A 157 -11.85 -0.73 3.20
N ALA A 158 -12.70 -1.30 4.06
CA ALA A 158 -13.08 -2.71 3.99
C ALA A 158 -13.76 -3.03 2.65
N ARG A 159 -14.70 -2.20 2.17
CA ARG A 159 -15.33 -2.38 0.86
C ARG A 159 -14.32 -2.38 -0.30
N TYR A 160 -13.34 -1.45 -0.30
CA TYR A 160 -12.33 -1.40 -1.35
C TYR A 160 -11.39 -2.61 -1.30
N MET A 161 -11.00 -3.06 -0.11
CA MET A 161 -10.26 -4.31 0.07
C MET A 161 -11.05 -5.49 -0.49
N GLU A 162 -12.31 -5.62 -0.12
CA GLU A 162 -13.19 -6.69 -0.59
C GLU A 162 -13.42 -6.65 -2.10
N THR A 163 -13.63 -5.47 -2.68
CA THR A 163 -13.78 -5.29 -4.13
C THR A 163 -12.56 -5.82 -4.87
N LEU A 164 -11.36 -5.43 -4.45
CA LEU A 164 -10.13 -5.90 -5.07
C LEU A 164 -9.88 -7.39 -4.84
N LEU A 165 -10.18 -7.92 -3.66
CA LEU A 165 -9.97 -9.33 -3.34
C LEU A 165 -10.95 -10.25 -4.09
N ASN A 166 -12.17 -9.78 -4.37
CA ASN A 166 -13.18 -10.53 -5.13
C ASN A 166 -12.97 -10.54 -6.64
N ASP A 167 -12.22 -9.56 -7.17
CA ASP A 167 -12.06 -9.40 -8.63
C ASP A 167 -10.56 -9.44 -9.02
N PRO A 168 -10.00 -10.63 -9.31
CA PRO A 168 -8.63 -10.78 -9.77
C PRO A 168 -8.33 -10.05 -11.08
N GLU A 169 -9.32 -9.93 -11.98
CA GLU A 169 -9.15 -9.22 -13.26
C GLU A 169 -9.03 -7.72 -13.01
N LEU A 170 -9.85 -7.16 -12.11
CA LEU A 170 -9.73 -5.76 -11.70
C LEU A 170 -8.36 -5.49 -11.06
N ARG A 171 -7.90 -6.39 -10.16
CA ARG A 171 -6.56 -6.28 -9.57
C ARG A 171 -5.47 -6.23 -10.64
N GLN A 172 -5.56 -7.13 -11.62
CA GLN A 172 -4.59 -7.19 -12.71
C GLN A 172 -4.64 -5.92 -13.57
N ARG A 173 -5.82 -5.47 -13.98
CA ARG A 173 -5.97 -4.22 -14.77
C ARG A 173 -5.41 -3.01 -14.03
N MET A 174 -5.78 -2.82 -12.77
CA MET A 174 -5.29 -1.72 -11.95
C MET A 174 -3.78 -1.83 -11.70
N GLY A 175 -3.24 -3.03 -11.51
CA GLY A 175 -1.82 -3.27 -11.35
C GLY A 175 -1.02 -2.90 -12.61
N VAL A 176 -1.50 -3.27 -13.79
CA VAL A 176 -0.89 -2.88 -15.07
C VAL A 176 -0.90 -1.36 -15.21
N ALA A 177 -2.06 -0.73 -15.03
CA ALA A 177 -2.19 0.74 -15.11
C ALA A 177 -1.28 1.45 -14.09
N SER A 178 -1.18 0.92 -12.86
CA SER A 178 -0.26 1.44 -11.84
C SER A 178 1.19 1.42 -12.33
N ARG A 179 1.63 0.30 -12.89
CA ARG A 179 3.01 0.15 -13.37
C ARG A 179 3.29 1.07 -14.57
N GLU A 180 2.40 1.13 -15.52
CA GLU A 180 2.53 2.04 -16.68
C GLU A 180 2.66 3.49 -16.22
N ARG A 181 1.83 3.91 -15.27
CA ARG A 181 1.89 5.25 -14.71
C ARG A 181 3.19 5.51 -13.95
N ALA A 182 3.66 4.55 -13.14
CA ALA A 182 4.91 4.68 -12.40
C ALA A 182 6.12 4.87 -13.34
N VAL A 183 6.17 4.11 -14.44
CA VAL A 183 7.25 4.21 -15.45
C VAL A 183 7.16 5.52 -16.23
N ASN A 184 5.96 5.90 -16.68
CA ASN A 184 5.79 7.03 -17.60
C ASN A 184 5.74 8.40 -16.91
N GLU A 185 5.39 8.45 -15.62
CA GLU A 185 5.23 9.73 -14.92
C GLU A 185 6.23 9.95 -13.78
N PHE A 186 6.71 8.87 -13.14
CA PHE A 186 7.48 8.95 -11.89
C PHE A 186 8.87 8.30 -11.96
N SER A 187 9.30 7.80 -13.13
CA SER A 187 10.68 7.33 -13.27
C SER A 187 11.67 8.49 -13.10
N TYR A 188 12.88 8.20 -12.66
CA TYR A 188 13.91 9.23 -12.46
C TYR A 188 14.24 9.93 -13.77
N GLU A 189 14.21 9.25 -14.91
CA GLU A 189 14.42 9.79 -16.23
C GLU A 189 13.36 10.85 -16.57
N MET A 190 12.07 10.51 -16.37
CA MET A 190 10.96 11.43 -16.64
C MET A 190 10.98 12.63 -15.70
N LEU A 191 11.29 12.43 -14.43
CA LEU A 191 11.40 13.53 -13.46
C LEU A 191 12.58 14.45 -13.78
N ALA A 192 13.71 13.89 -14.18
CA ALA A 192 14.90 14.65 -14.61
C ALA A 192 14.60 15.48 -15.86
N GLU A 193 13.92 14.88 -16.86
CA GLU A 193 13.50 15.59 -18.08
C GLU A 193 12.56 16.76 -17.77
N ARG A 194 11.52 16.52 -16.95
CA ARG A 194 10.58 17.58 -16.53
C ARG A 194 11.31 18.71 -15.80
N LEU A 195 12.23 18.37 -14.91
CA LEU A 195 13.02 19.35 -14.18
C LEU A 195 13.94 20.14 -15.13
N GLY A 196 14.59 19.46 -16.07
CA GLY A 196 15.45 20.08 -17.09
C GLY A 196 14.67 21.08 -17.95
N ASN A 197 13.46 20.72 -18.37
CA ASN A 197 12.58 21.60 -19.12
C ASN A 197 12.16 22.86 -18.33
N VAL A 198 11.88 22.72 -17.01
CA VAL A 198 11.55 23.86 -16.15
C VAL A 198 12.74 24.83 -16.00
N PHE A 199 13.96 24.30 -15.93
CA PHE A 199 15.16 25.12 -15.76
C PHE A 199 15.83 25.53 -17.09
N GLY A 200 15.29 25.11 -18.24
CA GLY A 200 15.87 25.42 -19.55
C GLY A 200 17.26 24.81 -19.80
N VAL A 201 17.57 23.70 -19.11
CA VAL A 201 18.87 23.03 -19.18
C VAL A 201 18.98 22.10 -20.41
N TRP A 202 17.83 21.72 -20.97
CA TRP A 202 17.70 20.84 -22.15
C TRP A 202 16.98 21.61 -23.29
N SER A 203 17.66 22.59 -23.86
CA SER A 203 17.22 23.27 -25.10
C SER A 203 18.17 22.91 -26.24
#